data_0288c65640b2515396368eaf3407aba8
#
_entry.id   0288c65640b2515396368eaf3407aba8
#
_cell.length_a   1.000
_cell.length_b   1.000
_cell.length_c   1.000
_cell.angle_alpha   90.00
_cell.angle_beta   90.00
_cell.angle_gamma   90.00
#
_symmetry.space_group_name_H-M   'P 1'
#
loop_
_entity.id
_entity.type
_entity.pdbx_description
1 polymer ?
#
loop_
_entity_poly.entity_id
_entity_poly.type
_entity_poly.pdbx_seq_one_letter_code
_entity_poly.pdbx_strand_id
1 'polypeptide(L)'
;MNAFDVIIIGFGKGGKTLAAEFAKRGQKVAIVERSDKMYGGTCINIGCIPTKTLVHQAKIASGMKDATFEERSEFYRNAISVKEAVTSALRNKNYHNLADNPNVTVYTGVGSFVSSDVVSVRTSTEEIMLTSKQIIINTGAETVIPPIEGVAGNPLVYTSTSIMELTE
;
A
#
# COMPACT_ATOMS: atom_id res chain seq x y z
N MET A 1 -25.67 6.32 -8.35
CA MET A 1 -25.12 6.25 -6.98
C MET A 1 -25.14 4.79 -6.56
N ASN A 2 -24.02 4.23 -6.12
CA ASN A 2 -23.91 2.83 -5.75
C ASN A 2 -24.06 2.70 -4.22
N ALA A 3 -25.02 1.86 -3.77
CA ALA A 3 -25.33 1.68 -2.36
C ALA A 3 -24.61 0.44 -1.78
N PHE A 4 -24.00 0.60 -0.62
CA PHE A 4 -23.28 -0.43 0.14
C PHE A 4 -23.76 -0.46 1.59
N ASP A 5 -23.57 -1.58 2.25
CA ASP A 5 -23.80 -1.67 3.70
C ASP A 5 -22.64 -1.00 4.45
N VAL A 6 -21.42 -1.11 3.92
CA VAL A 6 -20.21 -0.50 4.50
C VAL A 6 -19.32 0.05 3.40
N ILE A 7 -18.78 1.25 3.62
CA ILE A 7 -17.69 1.82 2.81
C ILE A 7 -16.44 1.89 3.69
N ILE A 8 -15.29 1.43 3.18
CA ILE A 8 -14.01 1.49 3.87
C ILE A 8 -13.03 2.30 3.02
N ILE A 9 -12.49 3.39 3.57
CA ILE A 9 -11.50 4.23 2.88
C ILE A 9 -10.11 3.82 3.37
N GLY A 10 -9.34 3.15 2.52
CA GLY A 10 -8.00 2.62 2.75
C GLY A 10 -7.95 1.09 2.84
N PHE A 11 -7.13 0.49 1.98
CA PHE A 11 -6.93 -0.98 1.86
C PHE A 11 -5.83 -1.49 2.82
N GLY A 12 -5.57 -0.78 3.91
CA GLY A 12 -4.59 -1.19 4.92
C GLY A 12 -5.05 -2.39 5.76
N LYS A 13 -4.21 -2.81 6.71
CA LYS A 13 -4.44 -4.01 7.52
C LYS A 13 -5.82 -4.03 8.22
N GLY A 14 -6.23 -2.91 8.81
CA GLY A 14 -7.54 -2.79 9.46
C GLY A 14 -8.68 -2.90 8.44
N GLY A 15 -8.63 -2.07 7.38
CA GLY A 15 -9.67 -2.00 6.35
C GLY A 15 -9.91 -3.33 5.66
N LYS A 16 -8.86 -3.98 5.18
CA LYS A 16 -8.99 -5.29 4.50
C LYS A 16 -9.53 -6.40 5.43
N THR A 17 -9.16 -6.37 6.71
CA THR A 17 -9.63 -7.37 7.68
C THR A 17 -11.12 -7.17 7.96
N LEU A 18 -11.55 -5.91 8.16
CA LEU A 18 -12.96 -5.57 8.34
C LEU A 18 -13.79 -5.85 7.08
N ALA A 19 -13.28 -5.51 5.89
CA ALA A 19 -13.95 -5.80 4.63
C ALA A 19 -14.24 -7.29 4.47
N ALA A 20 -13.26 -8.14 4.74
CA ALA A 20 -13.42 -9.59 4.69
C ALA A 20 -14.47 -10.10 5.71
N GLU A 21 -14.46 -9.55 6.92
CA GLU A 21 -15.40 -9.96 7.98
C GLU A 21 -16.84 -9.52 7.67
N PHE A 22 -17.04 -8.29 7.18
CA PHE A 22 -18.36 -7.81 6.77
C PHE A 22 -18.89 -8.61 5.57
N ALA A 23 -18.05 -8.84 4.57
CA ALA A 23 -18.44 -9.64 3.41
C ALA A 23 -18.81 -11.08 3.78
N LYS A 24 -18.09 -11.70 4.74
CA LYS A 24 -18.42 -13.03 5.28
C LYS A 24 -19.79 -13.06 5.95
N ARG A 25 -20.26 -11.95 6.51
CA ARG A 25 -21.60 -11.79 7.08
C ARG A 25 -22.67 -11.47 6.02
N GLY A 26 -22.32 -11.51 4.73
CA GLY A 26 -23.24 -11.24 3.64
C GLY A 26 -23.47 -9.76 3.33
N GLN A 27 -22.72 -8.85 3.97
CA GLN A 27 -22.83 -7.41 3.73
C GLN A 27 -22.10 -7.00 2.44
N LYS A 28 -22.68 -6.06 1.70
CA LYS A 28 -22.06 -5.43 0.54
C LYS A 28 -21.05 -4.37 0.99
N VAL A 29 -19.80 -4.57 0.65
CA VAL A 29 -18.68 -3.71 1.07
C VAL A 29 -18.06 -3.02 -0.12
N ALA A 30 -17.90 -1.70 -0.04
CA ALA A 30 -16.97 -0.96 -0.91
C ALA A 30 -15.68 -0.73 -0.14
N ILE A 31 -14.54 -1.02 -0.76
CA ILE A 31 -13.23 -0.64 -0.25
C ILE A 31 -12.54 0.26 -1.26
N VAL A 32 -12.10 1.43 -0.81
CA VAL A 32 -11.49 2.46 -1.65
C VAL A 32 -10.01 2.57 -1.32
N GLU A 33 -9.14 2.47 -2.32
CA GLU A 33 -7.70 2.65 -2.16
C GLU A 33 -7.17 3.61 -3.22
N ARG A 34 -6.39 4.62 -2.80
CA ARG A 34 -5.89 5.66 -3.72
C ARG A 34 -4.86 5.14 -4.74
N SER A 35 -4.19 4.03 -4.44
CA SER A 35 -3.10 3.50 -5.28
C SER A 35 -3.15 1.98 -5.35
N ASP A 36 -3.11 1.45 -6.56
CA ASP A 36 -2.96 0.02 -6.83
C ASP A 36 -1.67 -0.58 -6.25
N LYS A 37 -0.65 0.26 -6.02
CA LYS A 37 0.61 -0.12 -5.38
C LYS A 37 0.50 -0.25 -3.86
N MET A 38 -0.66 0.11 -3.27
CA MET A 38 -0.85 0.11 -1.81
C MET A 38 -1.85 -0.94 -1.31
N TYR A 39 -2.36 -1.83 -2.16
CA TYR A 39 -3.22 -2.92 -1.71
C TYR A 39 -2.53 -3.77 -0.63
N GLY A 40 -3.19 -3.93 0.51
CA GLY A 40 -2.65 -4.57 1.70
C GLY A 40 -2.01 -3.63 2.71
N GLY A 41 -1.78 -2.35 2.33
CA GLY A 41 -1.32 -1.26 3.18
C GLY A 41 0.19 -1.21 3.42
N THR A 42 0.58 -0.33 4.31
CA THR A 42 1.97 0.06 4.62
C THR A 42 2.88 -1.12 4.91
N CYS A 43 2.46 -2.08 5.73
CA CYS A 43 3.30 -3.20 6.14
C CYS A 43 3.81 -4.03 4.94
N ILE A 44 2.95 -4.27 3.94
CA ILE A 44 3.29 -5.08 2.76
C ILE A 44 4.12 -4.28 1.77
N ASN A 45 3.77 -3.00 1.54
CA ASN A 45 4.25 -2.26 0.39
C ASN A 45 5.48 -1.38 0.69
N ILE A 46 5.49 -0.70 1.82
CA ILE A 46 6.51 0.31 2.16
C ILE A 46 7.03 0.22 3.60
N GLY A 47 6.74 -0.87 4.32
CA GLY A 47 7.11 -1.01 5.73
C GLY A 47 7.77 -2.35 6.04
N CYS A 48 7.06 -3.23 6.75
CA CYS A 48 7.62 -4.43 7.34
C CYS A 48 8.24 -5.41 6.33
N ILE A 49 7.52 -5.70 5.25
CA ILE A 49 7.94 -6.73 4.28
C ILE A 49 9.15 -6.27 3.48
N PRO A 50 9.13 -5.11 2.79
CA PRO A 50 10.30 -4.67 2.04
C PRO A 50 11.53 -4.50 2.96
N THR A 51 11.37 -3.91 4.14
CA THR A 51 12.49 -3.76 5.10
C THR A 51 13.08 -5.12 5.50
N LYS A 52 12.23 -6.09 5.88
CA LYS A 52 12.72 -7.41 6.30
C LYS A 52 13.37 -8.18 5.15
N THR A 53 12.86 -8.03 3.93
CA THR A 53 13.47 -8.63 2.74
C THR A 53 14.87 -8.07 2.52
N LEU A 54 15.03 -6.74 2.53
CA LEU A 54 16.34 -6.10 2.37
C LEU A 54 17.31 -6.43 3.50
N VAL A 55 16.86 -6.44 4.75
CA VAL A 55 17.68 -6.84 5.91
C VAL A 55 18.14 -8.28 5.79
N HIS A 56 17.28 -9.18 5.31
CA HIS A 56 17.67 -10.57 5.05
C HIS A 56 18.76 -10.66 3.97
N GLN A 57 18.59 -9.94 2.86
CA GLN A 57 19.61 -9.88 1.80
C GLN A 57 20.94 -9.27 2.29
N ALA A 58 20.87 -8.19 3.09
CA ALA A 58 22.04 -7.58 3.69
C ALA A 58 22.79 -8.55 4.62
N LYS A 59 22.08 -9.39 5.35
CA LYS A 59 22.69 -10.45 6.17
C LYS A 59 23.42 -11.49 5.32
N ILE A 60 22.89 -11.86 4.17
CA ILE A 60 23.61 -12.75 3.21
C ILE A 60 24.84 -12.05 2.69
N ALA A 61 24.73 -10.79 2.25
CA ALA A 61 25.85 -9.99 1.73
C ALA A 61 26.96 -9.79 2.76
N SER A 62 26.68 -9.80 4.06
CA SER A 62 27.71 -9.67 5.09
C SER A 62 28.75 -10.78 5.09
N GLY A 63 28.43 -11.93 4.46
CA GLY A 63 29.38 -13.02 4.20
C GLY A 63 30.33 -12.79 3.01
N MET A 64 30.09 -11.79 2.18
CA MET A 64 30.86 -11.47 0.97
C MET A 64 32.07 -10.59 1.31
N LYS A 65 32.97 -11.09 2.18
CA LYS A 65 34.07 -10.27 2.74
C LYS A 65 35.05 -9.76 1.68
N ASP A 66 35.36 -10.60 0.70
CA ASP A 66 36.34 -10.32 -0.35
C ASP A 66 35.74 -9.83 -1.67
N ALA A 67 34.42 -9.57 -1.69
CA ALA A 67 33.71 -9.13 -2.87
C ALA A 67 34.10 -7.70 -3.25
N THR A 68 34.31 -7.48 -4.55
CA THR A 68 34.54 -6.17 -5.15
C THR A 68 33.33 -5.26 -5.00
N PHE A 69 33.51 -3.97 -5.26
CA PHE A 69 32.39 -3.02 -5.29
C PHE A 69 31.33 -3.41 -6.33
N GLU A 70 31.76 -3.86 -7.51
CA GLU A 70 30.89 -4.25 -8.60
C GLU A 70 30.02 -5.47 -8.23
N GLU A 71 30.60 -6.50 -7.65
CA GLU A 71 29.88 -7.68 -7.16
C GLU A 71 28.86 -7.32 -6.06
N ARG A 72 29.21 -6.39 -5.17
CA ARG A 72 28.28 -5.90 -4.13
C ARG A 72 27.14 -5.08 -4.73
N SER A 73 27.43 -4.25 -5.74
CA SER A 73 26.42 -3.49 -6.48
C SER A 73 25.43 -4.40 -7.21
N GLU A 74 25.94 -5.44 -7.87
CA GLU A 74 25.10 -6.43 -8.54
C GLU A 74 24.23 -7.18 -7.54
N PHE A 75 24.79 -7.61 -6.41
CA PHE A 75 24.05 -8.25 -5.34
C PHE A 75 22.95 -7.33 -4.81
N TYR A 76 23.23 -6.04 -4.62
CA TYR A 76 22.25 -5.06 -4.17
C TYR A 76 21.09 -4.88 -5.16
N ARG A 77 21.39 -4.74 -6.47
CA ARG A 77 20.34 -4.69 -7.51
C ARG A 77 19.46 -5.93 -7.51
N ASN A 78 20.06 -7.11 -7.32
CA ASN A 78 19.31 -8.35 -7.17
C ASN A 78 18.44 -8.34 -5.90
N ALA A 79 18.94 -7.84 -4.78
CA ALA A 79 18.19 -7.71 -3.53
C ALA A 79 16.95 -6.80 -3.69
N ILE A 80 17.07 -5.70 -4.44
CA ILE A 80 15.92 -4.85 -4.80
C ILE A 80 14.90 -5.62 -5.65
N SER A 81 15.36 -6.39 -6.64
CA SER A 81 14.48 -7.23 -7.47
C SER A 81 13.72 -8.27 -6.65
N VAL A 82 14.40 -8.92 -5.71
CA VAL A 82 13.77 -9.87 -4.77
C VAL A 82 12.72 -9.17 -3.89
N LYS A 83 13.04 -7.98 -3.38
CA LYS A 83 12.09 -7.16 -2.60
C LYS A 83 10.84 -6.86 -3.42
N GLU A 84 11.00 -6.41 -4.67
CA GLU A 84 9.88 -6.10 -5.56
C GLU A 84 9.02 -7.34 -5.87
N ALA A 85 9.64 -8.48 -6.15
CA ALA A 85 8.93 -9.72 -6.40
C ALA A 85 8.06 -10.14 -5.20
N VAL A 86 8.63 -10.10 -3.99
CA VAL A 86 7.92 -10.46 -2.75
C VAL A 86 6.77 -9.50 -2.47
N THR A 87 7.00 -8.19 -2.56
CA THR A 87 5.97 -7.18 -2.30
C THR A 87 4.84 -7.25 -3.32
N SER A 88 5.17 -7.39 -4.61
CA SER A 88 4.18 -7.51 -5.68
C SER A 88 3.31 -8.76 -5.55
N ALA A 89 3.91 -9.91 -5.24
CA ALA A 89 3.17 -11.16 -5.02
C ALA A 89 2.19 -11.04 -3.85
N LEU A 90 2.63 -10.44 -2.73
CA LEU A 90 1.78 -10.23 -1.56
C LEU A 90 0.68 -9.20 -1.80
N ARG A 91 0.98 -8.13 -2.53
CA ARG A 91 0.02 -7.11 -2.95
C ARG A 91 -1.10 -7.73 -3.78
N ASN A 92 -0.73 -8.47 -4.81
CA ASN A 92 -1.66 -9.18 -5.69
C ASN A 92 -2.54 -10.16 -4.90
N LYS A 93 -1.94 -10.98 -4.03
CA LYS A 93 -2.68 -11.89 -3.15
C LYS A 93 -3.69 -11.15 -2.27
N ASN A 94 -3.31 -9.99 -1.69
CA ASN A 94 -4.22 -9.21 -0.85
C ASN A 94 -5.37 -8.59 -1.65
N TYR A 95 -5.11 -8.16 -2.88
CA TYR A 95 -6.15 -7.67 -3.79
C TYR A 95 -7.17 -8.77 -4.07
N HIS A 96 -6.73 -9.91 -4.58
CA HIS A 96 -7.61 -11.01 -4.96
C HIS A 96 -8.36 -11.63 -3.77
N ASN A 97 -7.78 -11.66 -2.58
CA ASN A 97 -8.51 -12.09 -1.37
C ASN A 97 -9.78 -11.30 -1.08
N LEU A 98 -9.89 -10.07 -1.60
CA LEU A 98 -11.09 -9.23 -1.45
C LEU A 98 -11.84 -9.08 -2.77
N ALA A 99 -11.15 -8.75 -3.86
CA ALA A 99 -11.77 -8.47 -5.16
C ALA A 99 -12.52 -9.68 -5.74
N ASP A 100 -12.09 -10.90 -5.43
CA ASP A 100 -12.75 -12.13 -5.86
C ASP A 100 -13.97 -12.51 -5.01
N ASN A 101 -14.25 -11.76 -3.94
CA ASN A 101 -15.43 -11.98 -3.11
C ASN A 101 -16.62 -11.22 -3.70
N PRO A 102 -17.76 -11.90 -4.01
CA PRO A 102 -18.92 -11.28 -4.65
C PRO A 102 -19.57 -10.14 -3.82
N ASN A 103 -19.32 -10.10 -2.51
CA ASN A 103 -19.82 -9.06 -1.63
C ASN A 103 -18.87 -7.87 -1.46
N VAL A 104 -17.71 -7.87 -2.14
CA VAL A 104 -16.72 -6.80 -2.05
C VAL A 104 -16.51 -6.14 -3.41
N THR A 105 -16.57 -4.82 -3.44
CA THR A 105 -16.16 -4.04 -4.62
C THR A 105 -14.95 -3.19 -4.25
N VAL A 106 -13.85 -3.37 -4.98
CA VAL A 106 -12.63 -2.58 -4.81
C VAL A 106 -12.64 -1.42 -5.80
N TYR A 107 -12.49 -0.20 -5.28
CA TYR A 107 -12.35 1.02 -6.07
C TYR A 107 -10.92 1.56 -5.93
N THR A 108 -10.24 1.73 -7.06
CA THR A 108 -8.93 2.39 -7.10
C THR A 108 -9.12 3.87 -7.42
N GLY A 109 -8.95 4.71 -6.42
CA GLY A 109 -9.18 6.15 -6.53
C GLY A 109 -9.12 6.87 -5.18
N VAL A 110 -9.19 8.18 -5.23
CA VAL A 110 -9.19 9.03 -4.05
C VAL A 110 -10.62 9.18 -3.53
N GLY A 111 -10.86 8.65 -2.34
CA GLY A 111 -12.14 8.80 -1.63
C GLY A 111 -12.21 10.13 -0.88
N SER A 112 -13.32 10.84 -1.04
CA SER A 112 -13.62 12.10 -0.35
C SER A 112 -15.07 12.11 0.13
N PHE A 113 -15.30 12.65 1.33
CA PHE A 113 -16.67 12.84 1.82
C PHE A 113 -17.36 13.95 1.05
N VAL A 114 -18.61 13.68 0.63
CA VAL A 114 -19.55 14.64 0.07
C VAL A 114 -20.59 15.02 1.12
N SER A 115 -21.01 14.03 1.91
CA SER A 115 -21.89 14.19 3.08
C SER A 115 -21.54 13.15 4.14
N SER A 116 -22.30 13.06 5.21
CA SER A 116 -22.09 12.06 6.27
C SER A 116 -22.26 10.61 5.80
N ASP A 117 -22.96 10.38 4.70
CA ASP A 117 -23.32 9.07 4.16
C ASP A 117 -22.95 8.89 2.69
N VAL A 118 -22.30 9.88 2.07
CA VAL A 118 -21.88 9.85 0.66
C VAL A 118 -20.39 10.09 0.53
N VAL A 119 -19.72 9.18 -0.18
CA VAL A 119 -18.31 9.26 -0.57
C VAL A 119 -18.21 9.37 -2.08
N SER A 120 -17.49 10.38 -2.56
CA SER A 120 -17.02 10.48 -3.94
C SER A 120 -15.72 9.69 -4.06
N VAL A 121 -15.58 8.89 -5.10
CA VAL A 121 -14.34 8.22 -5.47
C VAL A 121 -13.88 8.72 -6.84
N ARG A 122 -12.81 9.51 -6.86
CA ARG A 122 -12.21 10.00 -8.10
C ARG A 122 -11.16 9.00 -8.57
N THR A 123 -11.48 8.28 -9.64
CA THR A 123 -10.58 7.37 -10.35
C THR A 123 -9.75 8.14 -11.40
N SER A 124 -8.99 7.45 -12.22
CA SER A 124 -8.27 8.05 -13.35
C SER A 124 -9.18 8.48 -14.51
N THR A 125 -10.40 7.94 -14.58
CA THR A 125 -11.31 8.13 -15.72
C THR A 125 -12.63 8.78 -15.36
N GLU A 126 -13.10 8.64 -14.13
CA GLU A 126 -14.43 9.09 -13.71
C GLU A 126 -14.49 9.40 -12.21
N GLU A 127 -15.60 10.03 -11.81
CA GLU A 127 -15.96 10.24 -10.42
C GLU A 127 -17.22 9.41 -10.08
N ILE A 128 -17.11 8.54 -9.09
CA ILE A 128 -18.15 7.57 -8.69
C ILE A 128 -18.69 7.95 -7.33
N MET A 129 -20.03 8.06 -7.21
CA MET A 129 -20.69 8.32 -5.93
C MET A 129 -21.12 7.02 -5.27
N LEU A 130 -20.63 6.81 -4.05
CA LEU A 130 -20.98 5.69 -3.18
C LEU A 130 -21.78 6.19 -1.99
N THR A 131 -22.76 5.42 -1.52
CA THR A 131 -23.53 5.75 -0.31
C THR A 131 -23.56 4.59 0.66
N SER A 132 -23.43 4.91 1.95
CA SER A 132 -23.57 3.98 3.07
C SER A 132 -23.83 4.72 4.37
N LYS A 133 -24.59 4.10 5.27
CA LYS A 133 -24.75 4.58 6.65
C LYS A 133 -23.54 4.28 7.53
N GLN A 134 -22.64 3.41 7.08
CA GLN A 134 -21.44 3.04 7.82
C GLN A 134 -20.20 3.26 6.97
N ILE A 135 -19.40 4.27 7.33
CA ILE A 135 -18.15 4.60 6.64
C ILE A 135 -17.01 4.48 7.63
N ILE A 136 -15.97 3.71 7.24
CA ILE A 136 -14.78 3.45 8.06
C ILE A 136 -13.59 4.14 7.43
N ILE A 137 -12.94 5.02 8.19
CA ILE A 137 -11.72 5.72 7.79
C ILE A 137 -10.52 4.89 8.24
N ASN A 138 -9.75 4.38 7.27
CA ASN A 138 -8.55 3.55 7.49
C ASN A 138 -7.40 4.03 6.58
N THR A 139 -7.28 5.33 6.39
CA THR A 139 -6.35 5.98 5.45
C THR A 139 -4.88 5.87 5.86
N GLY A 140 -4.60 5.49 7.10
CA GLY A 140 -3.24 5.30 7.61
C GLY A 140 -2.51 6.63 7.89
N ALA A 141 -1.19 6.64 7.63
CA ALA A 141 -0.32 7.77 7.87
C ALA A 141 0.69 7.94 6.74
N GLU A 142 1.21 9.12 6.58
CA GLU A 142 2.30 9.47 5.66
C GLU A 142 3.53 9.95 6.43
N THR A 143 4.70 9.85 5.80
CA THR A 143 5.93 10.41 6.34
C THR A 143 5.84 11.93 6.37
N VAL A 144 6.03 12.51 7.54
CA VAL A 144 6.13 13.97 7.70
C VAL A 144 7.57 14.40 7.41
N ILE A 145 7.73 15.33 6.48
CA ILE A 145 9.01 16.00 6.24
C ILE A 145 9.06 17.20 7.18
N PRO A 146 9.99 17.23 8.15
CA PRO A 146 10.08 18.35 9.08
C PRO A 146 10.51 19.63 8.35
N PRO A 147 10.11 20.82 8.84
CA PRO A 147 10.45 22.11 8.24
C PRO A 147 11.89 22.53 8.60
N ILE A 148 12.86 21.69 8.23
CA ILE A 148 14.29 21.96 8.40
C ILE A 148 14.82 22.53 7.09
N GLU A 149 15.56 23.64 7.16
CA GLU A 149 16.15 24.26 5.98
C GLU A 149 17.06 23.27 5.22
N GLY A 150 16.91 23.19 3.90
CA GLY A 150 17.67 22.30 3.03
C GLY A 150 17.19 20.84 3.00
N VAL A 151 16.14 20.46 3.74
CA VAL A 151 15.61 19.08 3.72
C VAL A 151 14.55 18.90 2.63
N ALA A 152 13.56 19.78 2.55
CA ALA A 152 12.49 19.67 1.58
C ALA A 152 13.02 19.83 0.14
N GLY A 153 12.74 18.85 -0.72
CA GLY A 153 13.20 18.85 -2.12
C GLY A 153 14.68 18.53 -2.32
N ASN A 154 15.43 18.20 -1.29
CA ASN A 154 16.83 17.82 -1.40
C ASN A 154 16.96 16.39 -1.94
N PRO A 155 17.64 16.15 -3.09
CA PRO A 155 17.75 14.83 -3.69
C PRO A 155 18.61 13.84 -2.91
N LEU A 156 19.35 14.30 -1.91
CA LEU A 156 20.17 13.46 -1.05
C LEU A 156 19.48 13.10 0.28
N VAL A 157 18.25 13.57 0.49
CA VAL A 157 17.47 13.26 1.68
C VAL A 157 16.42 12.22 1.37
N TYR A 158 16.50 11.10 2.04
CA TYR A 158 15.61 9.96 1.86
C TYR A 158 14.71 9.74 3.08
N THR A 159 13.50 9.30 2.82
CA THR A 159 12.59 8.80 3.84
C THR A 159 12.75 7.29 4.01
N SER A 160 12.12 6.71 5.03
CA SER A 160 12.07 5.25 5.20
C SER A 160 11.48 4.51 4.00
N THR A 161 10.67 5.17 3.19
CA THR A 161 10.10 4.60 1.96
C THR A 161 11.07 4.76 0.80
N SER A 162 11.50 5.98 0.51
CA SER A 162 12.29 6.26 -0.70
C SER A 162 13.68 5.63 -0.69
N ILE A 163 14.29 5.45 0.49
CA ILE A 163 15.59 4.76 0.60
C ILE A 163 15.54 3.29 0.18
N MET A 164 14.40 2.64 0.32
CA MET A 164 14.22 1.25 -0.10
C MET A 164 13.97 1.08 -1.61
N GLU A 165 13.87 2.18 -2.34
CA GLU A 165 13.66 2.20 -3.79
C GLU A 165 14.92 2.58 -4.57
N LEU A 166 16.01 2.87 -3.88
CA LEU A 166 17.30 3.11 -4.51
C LEU A 166 17.77 1.85 -5.22
N THR A 167 18.26 2.01 -6.44
CA THR A 167 18.75 0.91 -7.28
C THR A 167 20.28 0.89 -7.40
N GLU A 168 20.93 1.95 -6.91
CA GLU A 168 22.37 2.16 -6.95
C GLU A 168 22.90 2.64 -5.60
#